data_05d7ef31a83a86c4d7aaa8f918cb3afc
#
_entry.id   05d7ef31a83a86c4d7aaa8f918cb3afc
#
_cell.length_a   1.000
_cell.length_b   1.000
_cell.length_c   1.000
_cell.angle_alpha   90.00
_cell.angle_beta   90.00
_cell.angle_gamma   90.00
#
_symmetry.space_group_name_H-M   'P 1'
#
loop_
_entity.id
_entity.type
_entity.pdbx_description
1 polymer ?
#
loop_
_entity_poly.entity_id
_entity_poly.type
_entity_poly.pdbx_seq_one_letter_code
_entity_poly.pdbx_strand_id
1 'polypeptide(L)'
;PDAQSQVLDLFCGLGNFSLPLARRAGHVTGVEGLAHLVAGARDNAARNNIDNTEFLVANLSREELEAPFLSRSWDKILLDPPRAGALEVLTLLNHSTVKSLVYVSCNPATLARDAALLVNEKGYLLDSAGIVDMFPHTSHVECLASFSRS
;
A
#
# COMPACT_ATOMS: atom_id res chain seq x y z
N PRO A 1 7.84 -1.84 -10.38
CA PRO A 1 8.74 -0.69 -10.17
C PRO A 1 10.06 -0.88 -10.91
N ASP A 2 10.76 0.20 -11.10
CA ASP A 2 12.11 0.19 -11.65
C ASP A 2 13.14 0.66 -10.59
N ALA A 3 14.42 0.62 -10.96
CA ALA A 3 15.53 0.91 -10.04
C ALA A 3 15.56 2.36 -9.51
N GLN A 4 14.68 3.23 -9.96
CA GLN A 4 14.58 4.62 -9.48
C GLN A 4 13.26 4.91 -8.80
N SER A 5 12.30 3.97 -8.83
CA SER A 5 10.97 4.17 -8.28
C SER A 5 11.00 4.36 -6.77
N GLN A 6 10.24 5.37 -6.30
CA GLN A 6 9.90 5.56 -4.90
C GLN A 6 8.56 4.90 -4.64
N VAL A 7 8.56 3.83 -3.86
CA VAL A 7 7.36 3.00 -3.62
C VAL A 7 6.91 3.15 -2.19
N LEU A 8 5.61 3.37 -2.00
CA LEU A 8 4.97 3.39 -0.69
C LEU A 8 4.14 2.11 -0.53
N ASP A 9 4.39 1.36 0.54
CA ASP A 9 3.67 0.16 0.91
C ASP A 9 2.89 0.41 2.20
N LEU A 10 1.59 0.66 2.06
CA LEU A 10 0.69 0.97 3.18
C LEU A 10 0.11 -0.30 3.77
N PHE A 11 0.04 -0.37 5.10
CA PHE A 11 -0.35 -1.56 5.85
C PHE A 11 0.64 -2.71 5.59
N CYS A 12 1.93 -2.42 5.68
CA CYS A 12 2.98 -3.33 5.21
C CYS A 12 3.20 -4.56 6.11
N GLY A 13 2.72 -4.55 7.35
CA GLY A 13 2.92 -5.67 8.27
C GLY A 13 4.39 -5.99 8.47
N LEU A 14 4.77 -7.24 8.28
CA LEU A 14 6.15 -7.72 8.37
C LEU A 14 7.01 -7.45 7.11
N GLY A 15 6.47 -6.72 6.15
CA GLY A 15 7.19 -6.39 4.93
C GLY A 15 7.11 -7.45 3.83
N ASN A 16 6.06 -8.27 3.84
CA ASN A 16 5.91 -9.37 2.87
C ASN A 16 5.90 -8.91 1.41
N PHE A 17 5.38 -7.71 1.14
CA PHE A 17 5.45 -7.08 -0.18
C PHE A 17 6.61 -6.09 -0.30
N SER A 18 6.93 -5.37 0.79
CA SER A 18 7.99 -4.37 0.79
C SER A 18 9.33 -4.95 0.36
N LEU A 19 9.70 -6.14 0.88
CA LEU A 19 11.01 -6.73 0.63
C LEU A 19 11.17 -7.20 -0.83
N PRO A 20 10.22 -7.94 -1.42
CA PRO A 20 10.29 -8.26 -2.85
C PRO A 20 10.29 -7.01 -3.75
N LEU A 21 9.50 -5.99 -3.40
CA LEU A 21 9.49 -4.73 -4.15
C LEU A 21 10.83 -4.02 -4.09
N ALA A 22 11.50 -4.03 -2.95
CA ALA A 22 12.80 -3.37 -2.76
C ALA A 22 13.89 -3.93 -3.67
N ARG A 23 13.78 -5.20 -4.08
CA ARG A 23 14.74 -5.81 -5.01
C ARG A 23 14.66 -5.21 -6.41
N ARG A 24 13.60 -4.48 -6.73
CA ARG A 24 13.36 -3.88 -8.05
C ARG A 24 13.19 -2.36 -8.03
N ALA A 25 12.86 -1.80 -6.87
CA ALA A 25 12.62 -0.37 -6.70
C ALA A 25 13.92 0.36 -6.29
N GLY A 26 13.91 1.67 -6.45
CA GLY A 26 14.97 2.51 -5.90
C GLY A 26 14.90 2.56 -4.39
N HIS A 27 13.70 2.73 -3.85
CA HIS A 27 13.45 2.74 -2.40
C HIS A 27 12.02 2.35 -2.11
N VAL A 28 11.79 1.62 -1.01
CA VAL A 28 10.46 1.26 -0.52
C VAL A 28 10.29 1.77 0.90
N THR A 29 9.23 2.52 1.13
CA THR A 29 8.80 2.92 2.48
C THR A 29 7.56 2.13 2.84
N GLY A 30 7.66 1.33 3.89
CA GLY A 30 6.54 0.59 4.46
C GLY A 30 5.98 1.34 5.67
N VAL A 31 4.65 1.41 5.76
CA VAL A 31 3.97 2.05 6.89
C VAL A 31 2.99 1.07 7.51
N GLU A 32 3.05 0.92 8.82
CA GLU A 32 2.26 -0.04 9.58
C GLU A 32 1.91 0.53 10.96
N GLY A 33 0.69 0.23 11.43
CA GLY A 33 0.19 0.78 12.70
C GLY A 33 0.75 0.08 13.94
N LEU A 34 1.20 -1.16 13.82
CA LEU A 34 1.66 -1.96 14.96
C LEU A 34 3.19 -1.93 15.03
N ALA A 35 3.71 -1.35 16.12
CA ALA A 35 5.16 -1.16 16.29
C ALA A 35 5.94 -2.49 16.25
N HIS A 36 5.38 -3.59 16.80
CA HIS A 36 6.06 -4.89 16.77
C HIS A 36 6.17 -5.46 15.36
N LEU A 37 5.22 -5.18 14.47
CA LEU A 37 5.30 -5.59 13.07
C LEU A 37 6.34 -4.78 12.32
N VAL A 38 6.45 -3.48 12.61
CA VAL A 38 7.50 -2.62 12.03
C VAL A 38 8.88 -3.11 12.44
N ALA A 39 9.07 -3.46 13.72
CA ALA A 39 10.32 -4.03 14.19
C ALA A 39 10.64 -5.34 13.46
N GLY A 40 9.64 -6.21 13.27
CA GLY A 40 9.79 -7.45 12.51
C GLY A 40 10.15 -7.20 11.04
N ALA A 41 9.58 -6.21 10.42
CA ALA A 41 9.89 -5.84 9.04
C ALA A 41 11.35 -5.37 8.90
N ARG A 42 11.82 -4.56 9.84
CA ARG A 42 13.22 -4.11 9.88
C ARG A 42 14.18 -5.29 10.05
N ASP A 43 13.85 -6.24 10.93
CA ASP A 43 14.66 -7.45 11.12
C ASP A 43 14.68 -8.30 9.86
N ASN A 44 13.55 -8.47 9.20
CA ASN A 44 13.46 -9.23 7.95
C ASN A 44 14.30 -8.59 6.84
N ALA A 45 14.29 -7.27 6.73
CA ALA A 45 15.12 -6.56 5.76
C ALA A 45 16.61 -6.80 6.04
N ALA A 46 17.02 -6.68 7.29
CA ALA A 46 18.42 -6.91 7.69
C ALA A 46 18.87 -8.35 7.39
N ARG A 47 18.04 -9.34 7.71
CA ARG A 47 18.34 -10.77 7.45
C ARG A 47 18.46 -11.08 5.96
N ASN A 48 17.78 -10.34 5.09
CA ASN A 48 17.79 -10.55 3.65
C ASN A 48 18.74 -9.59 2.92
N ASN A 49 19.57 -8.83 3.67
CA ASN A 49 20.51 -7.88 3.11
C ASN A 49 19.85 -6.82 2.21
N ILE A 50 18.66 -6.37 2.61
CA ILE A 50 17.91 -5.33 1.91
C ILE A 50 18.13 -4.03 2.66
N ASP A 51 18.74 -3.05 2.01
CA ASP A 51 19.18 -1.78 2.62
C ASP A 51 18.46 -0.54 2.04
N ASN A 52 17.57 -0.74 1.09
CA ASN A 52 16.80 0.34 0.44
C ASN A 52 15.34 0.37 0.90
N THR A 53 15.11 0.09 2.18
CA THR A 53 13.78 0.15 2.80
C THR A 53 13.79 1.06 4.02
N GLU A 54 12.66 1.70 4.26
CA GLU A 54 12.35 2.43 5.48
C GLU A 54 11.02 1.93 6.00
N PHE A 55 10.92 1.66 7.30
CA PHE A 55 9.65 1.22 7.90
C PHE A 55 9.24 2.21 9.00
N LEU A 56 8.00 2.69 8.92
CA LEU A 56 7.45 3.72 9.78
C LEU A 56 6.23 3.19 10.54
N VAL A 57 6.08 3.63 11.79
CA VAL A 57 4.87 3.36 12.58
C VAL A 57 3.92 4.53 12.43
N ALA A 58 2.71 4.26 11.93
CA ALA A 58 1.63 5.26 11.87
C ALA A 58 0.28 4.57 11.85
N ASN A 59 -0.69 5.13 12.56
CA ASN A 59 -2.06 4.65 12.51
C ASN A 59 -2.76 5.20 11.26
N LEU A 60 -2.83 4.38 10.22
CA LEU A 60 -3.34 4.76 8.90
C LEU A 60 -4.88 4.92 8.86
N SER A 61 -5.56 4.56 9.94
CA SER A 61 -7.01 4.69 10.05
C SER A 61 -7.46 5.98 10.77
N ARG A 62 -6.53 6.85 11.16
CA ARG A 62 -6.86 8.13 11.80
C ARG A 62 -7.22 9.18 10.77
N GLU A 63 -8.37 9.84 10.95
CA GLU A 63 -8.82 10.94 10.07
C GLU A 63 -7.92 12.16 10.14
N GLU A 64 -7.27 12.38 11.29
CA GLU A 64 -6.39 13.53 11.54
C GLU A 64 -4.93 13.12 11.60
N LEU A 65 -4.54 12.14 10.76
CA LEU A 65 -3.16 11.67 10.71
C LEU A 65 -2.25 12.77 10.17
N GLU A 66 -1.21 13.09 10.94
CA GLU A 66 -0.13 13.97 10.52
C GLU A 66 1.18 13.16 10.50
N ALA A 67 1.79 13.04 9.35
CA ALA A 67 3.05 12.33 9.19
C ALA A 67 3.78 12.81 7.92
N PRO A 68 5.11 12.91 7.95
CA PRO A 68 5.87 13.42 6.80
C PRO A 68 5.66 12.63 5.51
N PHE A 69 5.44 11.31 5.59
CA PHE A 69 5.26 10.49 4.38
C PHE A 69 4.01 10.90 3.56
N LEU A 70 3.01 11.50 4.19
CA LEU A 70 1.77 11.91 3.51
C LEU A 70 2.02 12.97 2.42
N SER A 71 3.02 13.82 2.61
CA SER A 71 3.35 14.89 1.68
C SER A 71 4.52 14.59 0.75
N ARG A 72 5.21 13.46 0.94
CA ARG A 72 6.29 13.03 0.04
C ARG A 72 5.76 12.71 -1.37
N SER A 73 6.68 12.74 -2.32
CA SER A 73 6.40 12.31 -3.71
C SER A 73 6.63 10.82 -3.85
N TRP A 74 5.64 10.13 -4.40
CA TRP A 74 5.68 8.69 -4.64
C TRP A 74 5.43 8.39 -6.10
N ASP A 75 6.09 7.37 -6.64
CA ASP A 75 5.84 6.90 -8.01
C ASP A 75 4.76 5.83 -8.04
N LYS A 76 4.79 4.94 -7.04
CA LYS A 76 3.86 3.81 -6.95
C LYS A 76 3.40 3.61 -5.51
N ILE A 77 2.16 3.18 -5.36
CA ILE A 77 1.58 2.83 -4.06
C ILE A 77 1.05 1.40 -4.12
N LEU A 78 1.35 0.63 -3.10
CA LEU A 78 0.72 -0.66 -2.82
C LEU A 78 0.03 -0.55 -1.48
N LEU A 79 -1.19 -1.08 -1.37
CA LEU A 79 -1.85 -1.14 -0.08
C LEU A 79 -2.63 -2.45 0.08
N ASP A 80 -2.59 -2.97 1.31
CA ASP A 80 -3.28 -4.19 1.73
C ASP A 80 -3.97 -3.90 3.07
N PRO A 81 -5.04 -3.08 3.06
CA PRO A 81 -5.66 -2.59 4.29
C PRO A 81 -6.54 -3.66 4.95
N PRO A 82 -6.91 -3.44 6.23
CA PRO A 82 -7.89 -4.27 6.91
C PRO A 82 -9.28 -4.12 6.26
N ARG A 83 -10.26 -4.88 6.76
CA ARG A 83 -11.63 -4.89 6.23
C ARG A 83 -12.28 -3.50 6.17
N ALA A 84 -11.89 -2.60 7.07
CA ALA A 84 -12.39 -1.22 7.07
C ALA A 84 -11.91 -0.38 5.88
N GLY A 85 -10.94 -0.86 5.12
CA GLY A 85 -10.38 -0.16 3.98
C GLY A 85 -9.34 0.89 4.35
N ALA A 86 -9.11 1.85 3.45
CA ALA A 86 -8.04 2.82 3.55
C ALA A 86 -8.47 4.25 3.22
N LEU A 87 -9.75 4.57 3.44
CA LEU A 87 -10.34 5.86 3.04
C LEU A 87 -9.56 7.04 3.63
N GLU A 88 -9.21 6.97 4.91
CA GLU A 88 -8.57 8.05 5.64
C GLU A 88 -7.20 8.38 5.05
N VAL A 89 -6.33 7.38 4.93
CA VAL A 89 -4.97 7.59 4.40
C VAL A 89 -4.98 7.98 2.93
N LEU A 90 -5.86 7.39 2.12
CA LEU A 90 -5.97 7.73 0.70
C LEU A 90 -6.47 9.17 0.50
N THR A 91 -7.31 9.67 1.39
CA THR A 91 -7.77 11.06 1.36
C THR A 91 -6.63 12.03 1.68
N LEU A 92 -5.79 11.71 2.67
CA LEU A 92 -4.73 12.59 3.17
C LEU A 92 -3.45 12.57 2.32
N LEU A 93 -3.23 11.49 1.58
CA LEU A 93 -1.98 11.25 0.86
C LEU A 93 -1.82 12.19 -0.34
N ASN A 94 -0.58 12.61 -0.59
CA ASN A 94 -0.23 13.32 -1.82
C ASN A 94 -0.17 12.33 -2.99
N HIS A 95 -1.07 12.49 -3.94
CA HIS A 95 -1.14 11.65 -5.14
C HIS A 95 -0.50 12.28 -6.38
N SER A 96 0.06 13.48 -6.27
CA SER A 96 0.42 14.29 -7.44
C SER A 96 1.42 13.62 -8.40
N THR A 97 2.32 12.81 -7.87
CA THR A 97 3.35 12.12 -8.67
C THR A 97 3.08 10.64 -8.89
N VAL A 98 2.03 10.10 -8.27
CA VAL A 98 1.75 8.66 -8.32
C VAL A 98 1.25 8.28 -9.72
N LYS A 99 1.94 7.33 -10.35
CA LYS A 99 1.57 6.82 -11.69
C LYS A 99 0.76 5.53 -11.62
N SER A 100 0.98 4.71 -10.61
CA SER A 100 0.24 3.47 -10.45
C SER A 100 0.00 3.15 -8.98
N LEU A 101 -1.14 2.50 -8.71
CA LEU A 101 -1.55 2.09 -7.40
C LEU A 101 -2.17 0.69 -7.49
N VAL A 102 -1.77 -0.22 -6.60
CA VAL A 102 -2.35 -1.56 -6.48
C VAL A 102 -2.98 -1.69 -5.10
N TYR A 103 -4.22 -2.12 -5.09
CA TYR A 103 -5.02 -2.30 -3.88
C TYR A 103 -5.37 -3.77 -3.72
N VAL A 104 -4.90 -4.39 -2.64
CA VAL A 104 -5.27 -5.75 -2.24
C VAL A 104 -6.33 -5.65 -1.15
N SER A 105 -7.47 -6.28 -1.32
CA SER A 105 -8.60 -6.13 -0.40
C SER A 105 -9.20 -7.45 -0.01
N CYS A 106 -9.52 -7.61 1.27
CA CYS A 106 -10.32 -8.71 1.77
C CYS A 106 -11.82 -8.37 1.86
N ASN A 107 -12.22 -7.15 1.48
CA ASN A 107 -13.61 -6.67 1.56
C ASN A 107 -14.00 -5.91 0.29
N PRO A 108 -14.78 -6.51 -0.62
CA PRO A 108 -15.17 -5.85 -1.86
C PRO A 108 -15.95 -4.55 -1.65
N ALA A 109 -16.73 -4.43 -0.58
CA ALA A 109 -17.53 -3.23 -0.32
C ALA A 109 -16.66 -2.01 -0.01
N THR A 110 -15.63 -2.17 0.84
CA THR A 110 -14.72 -1.07 1.15
C THR A 110 -13.76 -0.79 -0.01
N LEU A 111 -13.40 -1.80 -0.79
CA LEU A 111 -12.66 -1.59 -2.03
C LEU A 111 -13.45 -0.72 -3.01
N ALA A 112 -14.74 -0.99 -3.20
CA ALA A 112 -15.58 -0.20 -4.08
C ALA A 112 -15.68 1.26 -3.62
N ARG A 113 -15.83 1.49 -2.33
CA ARG A 113 -15.85 2.84 -1.74
C ARG A 113 -14.53 3.57 -1.99
N ASP A 114 -13.41 2.92 -1.71
CA ASP A 114 -12.08 3.52 -1.86
C ASP A 114 -11.73 3.73 -3.34
N ALA A 115 -12.14 2.82 -4.22
CA ALA A 115 -11.99 2.97 -5.65
C ALA A 115 -12.77 4.18 -6.18
N ALA A 116 -13.95 4.45 -5.66
CA ALA A 116 -14.73 5.64 -6.03
C ALA A 116 -13.96 6.93 -5.66
N LEU A 117 -13.33 6.99 -4.50
CA LEU A 117 -12.47 8.11 -4.13
C LEU A 117 -11.31 8.28 -5.12
N LEU A 118 -10.61 7.19 -5.42
CA LEU A 118 -9.45 7.21 -6.32
C LEU A 118 -9.83 7.68 -7.73
N VAL A 119 -10.91 7.15 -8.28
CA VAL A 119 -11.34 7.48 -9.65
C VAL A 119 -11.97 8.87 -9.72
N ASN A 120 -12.90 9.18 -8.81
CA ASN A 120 -13.70 10.40 -8.90
C ASN A 120 -13.00 11.64 -8.35
N GLU A 121 -12.13 11.48 -7.34
CA GLU A 121 -11.53 12.63 -6.66
C GLU A 121 -10.00 12.71 -6.85
N LYS A 122 -9.31 11.58 -7.01
CA LYS A 122 -7.84 11.56 -7.13
C LYS A 122 -7.33 11.40 -8.56
N GLY A 123 -8.22 11.25 -9.52
CA GLY A 123 -7.87 11.26 -10.94
C GLY A 123 -7.27 9.97 -11.49
N TYR A 124 -7.50 8.84 -10.83
CA TYR A 124 -7.05 7.54 -11.33
C TYR A 124 -8.04 6.95 -12.32
N LEU A 125 -7.51 6.08 -13.18
CA LEU A 125 -8.30 5.14 -13.98
C LEU A 125 -8.20 3.77 -13.36
N LEU A 126 -9.30 3.06 -13.26
CA LEU A 126 -9.30 1.66 -12.86
C LEU A 126 -8.90 0.82 -14.08
N ASP A 127 -7.73 0.19 -14.02
CA ASP A 127 -7.20 -0.60 -15.13
C ASP A 127 -7.72 -2.03 -15.11
N SER A 128 -7.75 -2.65 -13.92
CA SER A 128 -8.23 -4.02 -13.75
C SER A 128 -8.71 -4.23 -12.32
N ALA A 129 -9.66 -5.15 -12.17
CA ALA A 129 -10.10 -5.65 -10.87
C ALA A 129 -10.41 -7.13 -11.02
N GLY A 130 -10.02 -7.92 -10.04
CA GLY A 130 -10.23 -9.36 -10.06
C GLY A 130 -10.31 -9.94 -8.66
N ILE A 131 -10.75 -11.19 -8.61
CA ILE A 131 -10.84 -11.98 -7.38
C ILE A 131 -9.76 -13.04 -7.43
N VAL A 132 -9.00 -13.15 -6.33
CA VAL A 132 -8.01 -14.20 -6.14
C VAL A 132 -8.48 -15.07 -4.99
N ASP A 133 -8.75 -16.34 -5.26
CA ASP A 133 -9.09 -17.32 -4.23
C ASP A 133 -7.79 -17.93 -3.70
N MET A 134 -7.26 -17.35 -2.64
CA MET A 134 -5.96 -17.75 -2.07
C MET A 134 -6.05 -18.99 -1.18
N PHE A 135 -7.26 -19.32 -0.73
CA PHE A 135 -7.49 -20.45 0.18
C PHE A 135 -8.70 -21.26 -0.30
N PRO A 136 -8.49 -22.22 -1.22
CA PRO A 136 -9.59 -23.09 -1.70
C PRO A 136 -10.33 -23.73 -0.53
N HIS A 137 -11.64 -23.82 -0.62
CA HIS A 137 -12.53 -24.38 0.41
C HIS A 137 -12.68 -23.53 1.67
N THR A 138 -12.21 -22.26 1.65
CA THR A 138 -12.48 -21.29 2.73
C THR A 138 -13.25 -20.10 2.19
N SER A 139 -13.79 -19.26 3.11
CA SER A 139 -14.48 -18.03 2.74
C SER A 139 -13.52 -16.85 2.53
N HIS A 140 -12.20 -17.07 2.57
CA HIS A 140 -11.19 -16.04 2.39
C HIS A 140 -10.95 -15.77 0.90
N VAL A 141 -11.54 -14.68 0.40
CA VAL A 141 -11.38 -14.21 -0.97
C VAL A 141 -10.67 -12.87 -0.93
N GLU A 142 -9.59 -12.76 -1.71
CA GLU A 142 -8.88 -11.50 -1.92
C GLU A 142 -9.31 -10.88 -3.24
N CYS A 143 -9.54 -9.56 -3.22
CA CYS A 143 -9.78 -8.78 -4.42
C CYS A 143 -8.52 -7.96 -4.72
N LEU A 144 -8.15 -7.89 -5.97
CA LEU A 144 -7.00 -7.10 -6.44
C LEU A 144 -7.50 -6.08 -7.45
N ALA A 145 -7.14 -4.81 -7.25
CA ALA A 145 -7.47 -3.75 -8.20
C ALA A 145 -6.21 -2.95 -8.52
N SER A 146 -6.03 -2.60 -9.79
CA SER A 146 -4.94 -1.74 -10.24
C SER A 146 -5.48 -0.47 -10.86
N PHE A 147 -4.77 0.63 -10.56
CA PHE A 147 -5.14 1.97 -10.98
C PHE A 147 -3.93 2.65 -11.61
N SER A 148 -4.17 3.52 -12.59
CA SER A 148 -3.11 4.33 -13.20
C SER A 148 -3.54 5.78 -13.41
N ARG A 149 -2.55 6.64 -13.60
CA ARG A 149 -2.71 8.05 -13.95
C ARG A 149 -1.70 8.43 -15.01
N SER A 150 -2.11 9.36 -15.85
CA SER A 150 -1.21 9.97 -16.82
C SER A 150 -0.31 11.05 -16.19
#